data_145886cc8e76ca1682d43b186203e081
#
_entry.id   145886cc8e76ca1682d43b186203e081
#
_cell.length_a   1.000
_cell.length_b   1.000
_cell.length_c   1.000
_cell.angle_alpha   90.00
_cell.angle_beta   90.00
_cell.angle_gamma   90.00
#
_symmetry.space_group_name_H-M   'P 1'
#
loop_
_entity.id
_entity.type
_entity.pdbx_description
1 polymer ?
#
loop_
_entity_poly.entity_id
_entity_poly.type
_entity_poly.pdbx_seq_one_letter_code
_entity_poly.pdbx_strand_id
1 'polypeptide(L)'
;IKTSAFDETWEPVWGEVKSIRNHYNEMAVNLINEDQVQLTLRFRVFNDGVGFRYEYNVPNVDSLMITDELTTFHFRQDGTSWSIPASAETYELLYKQQPISEVETANTPFTFKTADGVYGSIHEAALYDFSEMTLKQIGDYTLKAELTPWPDGIKVRKSNHFTTSWRTIQIAPEAVGLINSSLILNLNDPCVLETTDWIRPLKYIGVWWGMHLGVETWKMDERHGATTVNAKKYIDFAAANNIEAVLFEGWNE
;
A
#
# COMPACT_ATOMS: atom_id res chain seq x y z
N ILE A 1 21.93 15.80 11.52
CA ILE A 1 21.77 14.36 11.17
C ILE A 1 21.89 13.57 12.47
N LYS A 2 20.96 12.61 12.65
CA LYS A 2 20.97 11.64 13.76
C LYS A 2 20.93 10.25 13.17
N THR A 3 21.63 9.29 13.77
CA THR A 3 21.63 7.89 13.37
C THR A 3 21.34 7.00 14.57
N SER A 4 20.66 5.88 14.34
CA SER A 4 20.39 4.84 15.33
C SER A 4 20.28 3.48 14.65
N ALA A 5 20.29 2.41 15.46
CA ALA A 5 20.01 1.06 15.00
C ALA A 5 18.90 0.46 15.87
N PHE A 6 18.13 -0.44 15.30
CA PHE A 6 17.01 -1.10 15.95
C PHE A 6 17.03 -2.58 15.62
N ASP A 7 16.72 -3.43 16.60
CA ASP A 7 16.65 -4.88 16.43
C ASP A 7 15.68 -5.47 17.45
N GLU A 8 14.56 -5.97 16.95
CA GLU A 8 13.56 -6.67 17.74
C GLU A 8 12.94 -7.81 16.92
N THR A 9 12.23 -8.70 17.58
CA THR A 9 11.42 -9.72 16.92
C THR A 9 10.00 -9.62 17.45
N TRP A 10 9.02 -9.66 16.54
CA TRP A 10 7.61 -9.61 16.88
C TRP A 10 6.85 -10.77 16.22
N GLU A 11 5.68 -11.08 16.73
CA GLU A 11 4.84 -12.17 16.21
C GLU A 11 3.55 -11.58 15.63
N PRO A 12 3.23 -11.82 14.34
CA PRO A 12 1.94 -11.44 13.78
C PRO A 12 0.82 -12.29 14.39
N VAL A 13 -0.40 -11.74 14.43
CA VAL A 13 -1.59 -12.44 14.96
C VAL A 13 -1.85 -13.74 14.20
N TRP A 14 -1.62 -13.72 12.90
CA TRP A 14 -1.68 -14.88 12.00
C TRP A 14 -0.83 -14.57 10.76
N GLY A 15 -0.52 -15.58 9.97
CA GLY A 15 0.30 -15.43 8.78
C GLY A 15 1.11 -16.69 8.47
N GLU A 16 1.94 -16.60 7.47
CA GLU A 16 2.78 -17.72 7.00
C GLU A 16 4.04 -17.91 7.85
N VAL A 17 4.45 -16.85 8.55
CA VAL A 17 5.63 -16.87 9.44
C VAL A 17 5.21 -16.58 10.87
N LYS A 18 5.79 -17.32 11.81
CA LYS A 18 5.50 -17.17 13.24
C LYS A 18 6.13 -15.92 13.84
N SER A 19 7.34 -15.59 13.42
CA SER A 19 8.07 -14.45 13.96
C SER A 19 8.81 -13.69 12.88
N ILE A 20 8.81 -12.37 12.99
CA ILE A 20 9.41 -11.42 12.06
C ILE A 20 10.45 -10.61 12.81
N ARG A 21 11.69 -10.61 12.29
CA ARG A 21 12.73 -9.72 12.81
C ARG A 21 12.60 -8.35 12.20
N ASN A 22 12.53 -7.33 13.03
CA ASN A 22 12.58 -5.92 12.66
C ASN A 22 13.95 -5.36 12.99
N HIS A 23 14.83 -5.35 11.98
CA HIS A 23 16.22 -4.92 12.14
C HIS A 23 16.59 -3.91 11.06
N TYR A 24 16.92 -2.69 11.48
CA TYR A 24 17.29 -1.62 10.56
C TYR A 24 18.30 -0.64 11.16
N ASN A 25 19.01 0.07 10.29
CA ASN A 25 19.71 1.30 10.61
C ASN A 25 18.84 2.49 10.20
N GLU A 26 18.70 3.46 11.09
CA GLU A 26 17.91 4.67 10.84
C GLU A 26 18.83 5.89 10.71
N MET A 27 18.48 6.77 9.77
CA MET A 27 19.04 8.11 9.66
C MET A 27 17.91 9.14 9.59
N ALA A 28 17.99 10.16 10.43
CA ALA A 28 17.08 11.32 10.40
C ALA A 28 17.88 12.58 10.07
N VAL A 29 17.49 13.26 8.99
CA VAL A 29 18.06 14.53 8.53
C VAL A 29 17.06 15.63 8.80
N ASN A 30 17.36 16.50 9.79
CA ASN A 30 16.51 17.62 10.14
C ASN A 30 16.92 18.86 9.34
N LEU A 31 15.97 19.45 8.65
CA LEU A 31 16.08 20.66 7.86
C LEU A 31 15.13 21.72 8.43
N ILE A 32 15.51 22.96 8.33
CA ILE A 32 14.68 24.12 8.68
C ILE A 32 14.91 25.21 7.64
N ASN A 33 13.83 25.85 7.18
CA ASN A 33 13.92 26.96 6.27
C ASN A 33 13.81 28.33 7.01
N GLU A 34 13.86 29.43 6.28
CA GLU A 34 13.76 30.79 6.82
C GLU A 34 12.40 31.04 7.50
N ASP A 35 11.32 30.42 7.04
CA ASP A 35 9.98 30.50 7.62
C ASP A 35 9.77 29.60 8.84
N GLN A 36 10.85 29.00 9.36
CA GLN A 36 10.83 28.08 10.50
C GLN A 36 10.04 26.78 10.23
N VAL A 37 9.76 26.44 8.98
CA VAL A 37 9.22 25.14 8.61
C VAL A 37 10.29 24.08 8.84
N GLN A 38 9.97 23.08 9.64
CA GLN A 38 10.85 21.98 9.93
C GLN A 38 10.45 20.77 9.08
N LEU A 39 11.43 20.17 8.44
CA LEU A 39 11.31 18.92 7.69
C LEU A 39 12.33 17.92 8.20
N THR A 40 11.88 16.77 8.65
CA THR A 40 12.75 15.63 8.89
C THR A 40 12.59 14.61 7.76
N LEU A 41 13.69 14.32 7.08
CA LEU A 41 13.80 13.19 6.18
C LEU A 41 14.27 11.99 7.00
N ARG A 42 13.42 10.98 7.13
CA ARG A 42 13.73 9.76 7.87
C ARG A 42 13.92 8.59 6.92
N PHE A 43 15.05 7.91 7.06
CA PHE A 43 15.40 6.72 6.29
C PHE A 43 15.57 5.54 7.25
N ARG A 44 15.03 4.38 6.88
CA ARG A 44 15.31 3.08 7.51
C ARG A 44 15.83 2.12 6.47
N VAL A 45 17.01 1.58 6.71
CA VAL A 45 17.70 0.66 5.79
C VAL A 45 17.70 -0.72 6.42
N PHE A 46 17.11 -1.66 5.69
CA PHE A 46 16.99 -3.08 6.02
C PHE A 46 17.87 -3.91 5.08
N ASN A 47 18.03 -5.21 5.35
CA ASN A 47 18.76 -6.11 4.46
C ASN A 47 18.04 -6.35 3.12
N ASP A 48 16.73 -6.13 3.07
CA ASP A 48 15.83 -6.36 1.94
C ASP A 48 15.29 -5.07 1.33
N GLY A 49 15.81 -3.90 1.73
CA GLY A 49 15.43 -2.64 1.12
C GLY A 49 15.55 -1.42 2.01
N VAL A 50 14.86 -0.36 1.62
CA VAL A 50 14.83 0.92 2.32
C VAL A 50 13.42 1.49 2.33
N GLY A 51 13.05 2.11 3.45
CA GLY A 51 11.92 3.01 3.57
C GLY A 51 12.38 4.42 3.89
N PHE A 52 11.71 5.43 3.33
CA PHE A 52 11.89 6.81 3.72
C PHE A 52 10.55 7.54 3.79
N ARG A 53 10.47 8.55 4.64
CA ARG A 53 9.29 9.41 4.79
C ARG A 53 9.66 10.83 5.15
N TYR A 54 8.68 11.71 5.02
CA TYR A 54 8.77 13.11 5.38
C TYR A 54 7.98 13.34 6.66
N GLU A 55 8.57 14.07 7.62
CA GLU A 55 7.92 14.50 8.86
C GLU A 55 7.98 16.03 8.90
N TYR A 56 6.81 16.67 8.89
CA TYR A 56 6.69 18.13 8.83
C TYR A 56 6.22 18.70 10.15
N ASN A 57 6.76 19.89 10.48
CA ASN A 57 6.22 20.80 11.47
C ASN A 57 6.21 22.22 10.86
N VAL A 58 5.02 22.74 10.59
CA VAL A 58 4.79 24.04 9.94
C VAL A 58 4.18 24.99 10.96
N PRO A 59 4.94 25.95 11.50
CA PRO A 59 4.44 26.84 12.54
C PRO A 59 3.39 27.82 12.00
N ASN A 60 2.56 28.34 12.91
CA ASN A 60 1.60 29.43 12.65
C ASN A 60 0.51 29.11 11.60
N VAL A 61 0.21 27.84 11.37
CA VAL A 61 -0.90 27.40 10.54
C VAL A 61 -1.67 26.28 11.24
N ASP A 62 -2.98 26.25 11.08
CA ASP A 62 -3.84 25.22 11.68
C ASP A 62 -4.03 24.03 10.73
N SER A 63 -4.00 24.28 9.42
CA SER A 63 -4.22 23.29 8.39
C SER A 63 -3.38 23.55 7.16
N LEU A 64 -3.06 22.47 6.45
CA LEU A 64 -2.26 22.46 5.22
C LEU A 64 -2.99 21.69 4.13
N MET A 65 -2.85 22.14 2.90
CA MET A 65 -3.30 21.48 1.70
C MET A 65 -2.08 21.09 0.85
N ILE A 66 -1.85 19.80 0.71
CA ILE A 66 -0.77 19.27 -0.14
C ILE A 66 -1.35 19.06 -1.53
N THR A 67 -0.74 19.69 -2.51
CA THR A 67 -1.18 19.64 -3.92
C THR A 67 -0.31 18.74 -4.77
N ASP A 68 0.93 18.46 -4.34
CA ASP A 68 1.85 17.58 -5.07
C ASP A 68 2.91 16.99 -4.13
N GLU A 69 3.48 15.86 -4.55
CA GLU A 69 4.68 15.25 -3.97
C GLU A 69 5.76 15.15 -5.05
N LEU A 70 6.94 15.69 -4.75
CA LEU A 70 8.04 15.81 -5.72
C LEU A 70 9.03 14.63 -5.64
N THR A 71 8.70 13.59 -4.91
CA THR A 71 9.52 12.38 -4.82
C THR A 71 9.68 11.73 -6.20
N THR A 72 10.92 11.40 -6.55
CA THR A 72 11.24 10.71 -7.79
C THR A 72 12.08 9.47 -7.53
N PHE A 73 11.88 8.46 -8.36
CA PHE A 73 12.65 7.23 -8.40
C PHE A 73 13.37 7.16 -9.75
N HIS A 74 14.68 7.41 -9.72
CA HIS A 74 15.51 7.43 -10.92
C HIS A 74 16.30 6.14 -11.06
N PHE A 75 16.13 5.46 -12.19
CA PHE A 75 16.90 4.27 -12.55
C PHE A 75 18.13 4.69 -13.37
N ARG A 76 19.28 4.11 -13.06
CA ARG A 76 20.55 4.44 -13.74
C ARG A 76 20.52 4.10 -15.24
N GLN A 77 19.76 3.09 -15.61
CA GLN A 77 19.57 2.60 -16.97
C GLN A 77 18.21 1.90 -17.07
N ASP A 78 17.74 1.68 -18.28
CA ASP A 78 16.47 0.99 -18.48
C ASP A 78 16.50 -0.44 -17.94
N GLY A 79 15.35 -0.92 -17.54
CA GLY A 79 15.13 -2.25 -17.00
C GLY A 79 13.78 -2.79 -17.46
N THR A 80 13.40 -3.94 -16.93
CA THR A 80 12.08 -4.53 -17.17
C THR A 80 11.17 -4.24 -16.00
N SER A 81 9.91 -3.88 -16.25
CA SER A 81 8.88 -3.72 -15.23
C SER A 81 7.71 -4.67 -15.43
N TRP A 82 7.00 -4.94 -14.34
CA TRP A 82 5.71 -5.64 -14.29
C TRP A 82 4.76 -4.77 -13.47
N SER A 83 3.81 -4.14 -14.12
CA SER A 83 2.90 -3.18 -13.48
C SER A 83 1.53 -3.16 -14.15
N ILE A 84 0.56 -2.60 -13.44
CA ILE A 84 -0.73 -2.21 -14.00
C ILE A 84 -0.77 -0.69 -14.14
N PRO A 85 -1.52 -0.12 -15.10
CA PRO A 85 -1.71 1.32 -15.21
C PRO A 85 -2.28 1.91 -13.92
N ALA A 86 -1.94 3.14 -13.61
CA ALA A 86 -2.50 3.83 -12.45
C ALA A 86 -4.03 4.02 -12.60
N SER A 87 -4.77 3.67 -11.56
CA SER A 87 -6.21 3.83 -11.46
C SER A 87 -6.60 4.08 -10.01
N ALA A 88 -7.40 5.12 -9.76
CA ALA A 88 -7.97 5.38 -8.45
C ALA A 88 -9.23 4.54 -8.16
N GLU A 89 -9.74 3.83 -9.16
CA GLU A 89 -11.02 3.10 -9.07
C GLU A 89 -10.83 1.59 -8.88
N THR A 90 -9.75 1.02 -9.41
CA THR A 90 -9.56 -0.44 -9.41
C THR A 90 -8.09 -0.85 -9.55
N TYR A 91 -7.75 -1.98 -8.95
CA TYR A 91 -6.51 -2.72 -9.17
C TYR A 91 -6.70 -3.96 -10.06
N GLU A 92 -7.90 -4.19 -10.58
CA GLU A 92 -8.26 -5.38 -11.37
C GLU A 92 -7.93 -5.21 -12.85
N LEU A 93 -6.70 -4.76 -13.14
CA LEU A 93 -6.19 -4.57 -14.48
C LEU A 93 -5.14 -5.64 -14.82
N LEU A 94 -4.94 -5.90 -16.11
CA LEU A 94 -3.93 -6.86 -16.55
C LEU A 94 -2.52 -6.27 -16.39
N TYR A 95 -1.62 -7.05 -15.80
CA TYR A 95 -0.21 -6.70 -15.73
C TYR A 95 0.43 -6.62 -17.11
N LYS A 96 1.23 -5.60 -17.31
CA LYS A 96 2.07 -5.42 -18.49
C LYS A 96 3.53 -5.68 -18.11
N GLN A 97 4.20 -6.47 -18.93
CA GLN A 97 5.66 -6.56 -18.89
C GLN A 97 6.22 -5.66 -19.98
N GLN A 98 6.99 -4.65 -19.59
CA GLN A 98 7.50 -3.64 -20.51
C GLN A 98 8.78 -3.01 -19.96
N PRO A 99 9.60 -2.34 -20.81
CA PRO A 99 10.70 -1.49 -20.35
C PRO A 99 10.20 -0.43 -19.37
N ILE A 100 11.04 -0.04 -18.40
CA ILE A 100 10.70 1.03 -17.46
C ILE A 100 10.44 2.35 -18.20
N SER A 101 11.19 2.59 -19.30
CA SER A 101 11.02 3.77 -20.17
C SER A 101 9.67 3.85 -20.88
N GLU A 102 8.95 2.75 -21.03
CA GLU A 102 7.64 2.68 -21.69
C GLU A 102 6.46 2.73 -20.72
N VAL A 103 6.72 2.79 -19.42
CA VAL A 103 5.67 2.96 -18.40
C VAL A 103 5.16 4.39 -18.43
N GLU A 104 3.92 4.60 -18.78
CA GLU A 104 3.30 5.94 -18.69
C GLU A 104 2.91 6.26 -17.25
N THR A 105 2.12 5.37 -16.65
CA THR A 105 1.69 5.42 -15.25
C THR A 105 1.63 4.01 -14.67
N ALA A 106 1.76 3.88 -13.36
CA ALA A 106 1.63 2.60 -12.69
C ALA A 106 1.03 2.73 -11.29
N ASN A 107 0.17 1.80 -10.91
CA ASN A 107 -0.17 1.55 -9.50
C ASN A 107 1.04 0.91 -8.79
N THR A 108 1.12 1.09 -7.50
CA THR A 108 2.07 0.37 -6.65
C THR A 108 1.39 -0.85 -5.99
N PRO A 109 2.12 -1.94 -5.71
CA PRO A 109 3.57 -2.13 -5.86
C PRO A 109 4.02 -2.19 -7.33
N PHE A 110 5.04 -1.43 -7.65
CA PHE A 110 5.67 -1.42 -8.96
C PHE A 110 6.87 -2.35 -8.96
N THR A 111 6.74 -3.51 -9.59
CA THR A 111 7.82 -4.51 -9.64
C THR A 111 8.72 -4.26 -10.85
N PHE A 112 10.02 -4.35 -10.63
CA PHE A 112 11.02 -4.16 -11.68
C PHE A 112 12.20 -5.11 -11.57
N LYS A 113 12.94 -5.23 -12.66
CA LYS A 113 14.27 -5.85 -12.72
C LYS A 113 15.21 -4.88 -13.40
N THR A 114 16.30 -4.53 -12.73
CA THR A 114 17.35 -3.68 -13.29
C THR A 114 18.15 -4.41 -14.37
N ALA A 115 18.87 -3.67 -15.22
CA ALA A 115 19.67 -4.26 -16.28
C ALA A 115 20.81 -5.16 -15.77
N ASP A 116 21.32 -4.90 -14.56
CA ASP A 116 22.33 -5.71 -13.88
C ASP A 116 21.73 -6.88 -13.06
N GLY A 117 20.40 -7.09 -13.14
CA GLY A 117 19.73 -8.31 -12.68
C GLY A 117 19.11 -8.25 -11.30
N VAL A 118 19.16 -7.11 -10.60
CA VAL A 118 18.52 -6.95 -9.29
C VAL A 118 17.01 -6.79 -9.48
N TYR A 119 16.23 -7.54 -8.73
CA TYR A 119 14.78 -7.35 -8.63
C TYR A 119 14.44 -6.35 -7.54
N GLY A 120 13.40 -5.56 -7.78
CA GLY A 120 12.91 -4.61 -6.79
C GLY A 120 11.43 -4.34 -6.90
N SER A 121 10.90 -3.68 -5.88
CA SER A 121 9.51 -3.22 -5.84
C SER A 121 9.46 -1.85 -5.17
N ILE A 122 8.81 -0.89 -5.83
CA ILE A 122 8.48 0.41 -5.23
C ILE A 122 7.05 0.33 -4.73
N HIS A 123 6.86 0.67 -3.45
CA HIS A 123 5.56 0.69 -2.81
C HIS A 123 5.55 1.69 -1.65
N GLU A 124 4.55 1.61 -0.81
CA GLU A 124 4.41 2.42 0.40
C GLU A 124 3.99 1.56 1.61
N ALA A 125 4.24 2.08 2.80
CA ALA A 125 3.82 1.47 4.05
C ALA A 125 3.29 2.54 5.02
N ALA A 126 2.56 2.13 6.05
CA ALA A 126 1.92 3.02 7.02
C ALA A 126 1.11 4.13 6.34
N LEU A 127 0.26 3.75 5.41
CA LEU A 127 -0.66 4.65 4.70
C LEU A 127 -1.83 5.00 5.62
N TYR A 128 -1.56 5.84 6.62
CA TYR A 128 -2.55 6.30 7.60
C TYR A 128 -2.92 7.75 7.34
N ASP A 129 -4.20 7.99 7.01
CA ASP A 129 -4.71 9.33 6.77
C ASP A 129 -3.82 10.14 5.80
N PHE A 130 -3.40 9.50 4.73
CA PHE A 130 -2.59 10.08 3.65
C PHE A 130 -3.08 9.58 2.30
N SER A 131 -2.67 10.23 1.20
CA SER A 131 -3.07 9.81 -0.13
C SER A 131 -2.18 8.68 -0.65
N GLU A 132 -2.82 7.74 -1.33
CA GLU A 132 -2.17 6.66 -2.07
C GLU A 132 -1.20 7.22 -3.11
N MET A 133 -0.05 6.54 -3.26
CA MET A 133 0.95 6.86 -4.27
C MET A 133 0.80 5.97 -5.49
N THR A 134 0.58 6.58 -6.65
CA THR A 134 0.85 5.99 -7.95
C THR A 134 2.17 6.53 -8.51
N LEU A 135 2.62 6.02 -9.64
CA LEU A 135 3.85 6.43 -10.30
C LEU A 135 3.56 6.95 -11.71
N LYS A 136 4.27 8.00 -12.10
CA LYS A 136 4.17 8.60 -13.43
C LYS A 136 5.56 8.79 -14.04
N GLN A 137 5.73 8.33 -15.27
CA GLN A 137 6.96 8.56 -16.05
C GLN A 137 7.14 10.05 -16.35
N ILE A 138 8.33 10.57 -16.09
CA ILE A 138 8.71 11.97 -16.38
C ILE A 138 9.94 12.10 -17.28
N GLY A 139 10.41 11.00 -17.86
CA GLY A 139 11.58 10.91 -18.75
C GLY A 139 12.80 10.29 -18.09
N ASP A 140 13.79 9.91 -18.90
CA ASP A 140 15.10 9.42 -18.48
C ASP A 140 15.05 8.32 -17.38
N TYR A 141 14.19 7.32 -17.57
CA TYR A 141 13.96 6.23 -16.61
C TYR A 141 13.59 6.72 -15.19
N THR A 142 12.87 7.84 -15.10
CA THR A 142 12.48 8.45 -13.85
C THR A 142 10.98 8.36 -13.66
N LEU A 143 10.56 7.76 -12.56
CA LEU A 143 9.18 7.70 -12.12
C LEU A 143 8.98 8.70 -10.98
N LYS A 144 7.98 9.58 -11.11
CA LYS A 144 7.56 10.52 -10.07
C LYS A 144 6.40 9.93 -9.28
N ALA A 145 6.41 10.12 -7.97
CA ALA A 145 5.24 9.88 -7.13
C ALA A 145 4.09 10.80 -7.54
N GLU A 146 2.94 10.23 -7.80
CA GLU A 146 1.70 10.94 -8.10
C GLU A 146 0.65 10.52 -7.08
N LEU A 147 0.25 11.46 -6.23
CA LEU A 147 -0.76 11.19 -5.20
C LEU A 147 -2.17 11.24 -5.78
N THR A 148 -3.02 10.32 -5.38
CA THR A 148 -4.45 10.30 -5.76
C THR A 148 -5.16 11.54 -5.18
N PRO A 149 -5.80 12.38 -6.01
CA PRO A 149 -6.45 13.61 -5.55
C PRO A 149 -7.85 13.37 -5.00
N TRP A 150 -8.30 14.26 -4.14
CA TRP A 150 -9.71 14.48 -3.88
C TRP A 150 -10.40 15.11 -5.10
N PRO A 151 -11.75 15.13 -5.18
CA PRO A 151 -12.47 15.71 -6.32
C PRO A 151 -12.15 17.18 -6.60
N ASP A 152 -11.64 17.92 -5.63
CA ASP A 152 -11.22 19.32 -5.78
C ASP A 152 -9.74 19.49 -6.16
N GLY A 153 -9.03 18.38 -6.42
CA GLY A 153 -7.63 18.38 -6.84
C GLY A 153 -6.61 18.42 -5.69
N ILE A 154 -7.04 18.63 -4.45
CA ILE A 154 -6.16 18.56 -3.29
C ILE A 154 -5.77 17.10 -3.05
N LYS A 155 -4.50 16.83 -2.82
CA LYS A 155 -4.00 15.46 -2.59
C LYS A 155 -4.19 15.05 -1.12
N VAL A 156 -3.79 15.91 -0.18
CA VAL A 156 -3.86 15.63 1.26
C VAL A 156 -4.21 16.89 2.04
N ARG A 157 -5.02 16.73 3.09
CA ARG A 157 -5.29 17.77 4.08
C ARG A 157 -4.74 17.34 5.42
N LYS A 158 -3.89 18.17 6.03
CA LYS A 158 -3.22 17.86 7.29
C LYS A 158 -3.25 19.06 8.24
N SER A 159 -3.03 18.80 9.52
CA SER A 159 -2.67 19.82 10.48
C SER A 159 -1.21 20.26 10.29
N ASN A 160 -0.78 21.24 11.08
CA ASN A 160 0.57 21.79 11.05
C ASN A 160 1.70 20.80 11.38
N HIS A 161 1.37 19.66 11.99
CA HIS A 161 2.32 18.59 12.29
C HIS A 161 1.80 17.27 11.71
N PHE A 162 2.58 16.64 10.83
CA PHE A 162 2.20 15.37 10.21
C PHE A 162 3.39 14.59 9.69
N THR A 163 3.15 13.30 9.44
CA THR A 163 4.07 12.42 8.71
C THR A 163 3.39 11.91 7.45
N THR A 164 4.17 11.70 6.39
CA THR A 164 3.70 10.99 5.20
C THR A 164 3.73 9.47 5.44
N SER A 165 3.10 8.69 4.56
CA SER A 165 3.40 7.27 4.44
C SER A 165 4.89 7.06 4.10
N TRP A 166 5.39 5.87 4.40
CA TRP A 166 6.72 5.47 3.95
C TRP A 166 6.72 5.21 2.45
N ARG A 167 7.70 5.75 1.76
CA ARG A 167 8.06 5.35 0.40
C ARG A 167 9.05 4.21 0.53
N THR A 168 8.79 3.08 -0.11
CA THR A 168 9.58 1.87 0.08
C THR A 168 10.19 1.40 -1.24
N ILE A 169 11.42 0.88 -1.14
CA ILE A 169 12.10 0.19 -2.22
C ILE A 169 12.58 -1.13 -1.66
N GLN A 170 11.91 -2.22 -2.00
CA GLN A 170 12.39 -3.58 -1.75
C GLN A 170 13.41 -3.97 -2.81
N ILE A 171 14.43 -4.72 -2.43
CA ILE A 171 15.45 -5.24 -3.34
C ILE A 171 15.76 -6.69 -3.02
N ALA A 172 15.99 -7.49 -4.06
CA ALA A 172 16.39 -8.89 -3.92
C ALA A 172 17.21 -9.35 -5.14
N PRO A 173 18.12 -10.31 -4.97
CA PRO A 173 18.86 -10.89 -6.09
C PRO A 173 17.98 -11.75 -7.01
N GLU A 174 16.85 -12.24 -6.49
CA GLU A 174 15.90 -13.09 -7.21
C GLU A 174 14.46 -12.61 -6.93
N ALA A 175 13.53 -12.83 -7.87
CA ALA A 175 12.15 -12.40 -7.75
C ALA A 175 11.44 -12.94 -6.49
N VAL A 176 11.71 -14.19 -6.11
CA VAL A 176 11.12 -14.82 -4.91
C VAL A 176 11.52 -14.09 -3.61
N GLY A 177 12.67 -13.40 -3.60
CA GLY A 177 13.10 -12.61 -2.44
C GLY A 177 12.16 -11.45 -2.11
N LEU A 178 11.45 -10.90 -3.11
CA LEU A 178 10.45 -9.85 -2.88
C LEU A 178 9.24 -10.37 -2.10
N ILE A 179 8.81 -11.61 -2.36
CA ILE A 179 7.69 -12.25 -1.66
C ILE A 179 8.05 -12.52 -0.18
N ASN A 180 9.32 -12.86 0.07
CA ASN A 180 9.81 -13.17 1.41
C ASN A 180 10.20 -11.93 2.23
N SER A 181 10.17 -10.73 1.65
CA SER A 181 10.53 -9.50 2.34
C SER A 181 9.50 -9.13 3.40
N SER A 182 9.99 -8.76 4.58
CA SER A 182 9.17 -8.24 5.68
C SER A 182 9.23 -6.71 5.79
N LEU A 183 9.86 -6.03 4.85
CA LEU A 183 10.09 -4.59 4.89
C LEU A 183 8.80 -3.78 5.10
N ILE A 184 7.76 -4.08 4.31
CA ILE A 184 6.47 -3.38 4.41
C ILE A 184 5.84 -3.59 5.79
N LEU A 185 5.87 -4.82 6.32
CA LEU A 185 5.33 -5.12 7.66
C LEU A 185 6.09 -4.38 8.75
N ASN A 186 7.42 -4.33 8.66
CA ASN A 186 8.29 -3.68 9.64
C ASN A 186 8.26 -2.14 9.60
N LEU A 187 7.72 -1.54 8.53
CA LEU A 187 7.53 -0.10 8.42
C LEU A 187 6.14 0.37 8.86
N ASN A 188 5.20 -0.54 9.11
CA ASN A 188 3.92 -0.22 9.72
C ASN A 188 4.07 -0.09 11.25
N ASP A 189 3.17 0.68 11.85
CA ASP A 189 3.16 0.85 13.30
C ASP A 189 2.71 -0.44 14.00
N PRO A 190 3.11 -0.66 15.25
CA PRO A 190 2.64 -1.80 16.04
C PRO A 190 1.12 -1.81 16.20
N CYS A 191 0.55 -3.00 16.38
CA CYS A 191 -0.87 -3.17 16.67
C CYS A 191 -1.27 -2.37 17.92
N VAL A 192 -2.33 -1.56 17.81
CA VAL A 192 -2.86 -0.73 18.92
C VAL A 192 -4.05 -1.37 19.65
N LEU A 193 -4.50 -2.56 19.21
CA LEU A 193 -5.58 -3.28 19.87
C LEU A 193 -5.09 -3.88 21.18
N GLU A 194 -5.89 -3.74 22.24
CA GLU A 194 -5.57 -4.30 23.59
C GLU A 194 -5.49 -5.83 23.56
N THR A 195 -6.34 -6.48 22.75
CA THR A 195 -6.33 -7.92 22.50
C THR A 195 -6.68 -8.24 21.06
N THR A 196 -6.05 -9.28 20.55
CA THR A 196 -6.28 -9.83 19.19
C THR A 196 -6.80 -11.27 19.23
N ASP A 197 -7.16 -11.79 20.41
CA ASP A 197 -7.55 -13.19 20.61
C ASP A 197 -8.82 -13.58 19.82
N TRP A 198 -9.64 -12.59 19.47
CA TRP A 198 -10.84 -12.78 18.66
C TRP A 198 -10.55 -12.84 17.15
N ILE A 199 -9.37 -12.43 16.70
CA ILE A 199 -8.97 -12.47 15.29
C ILE A 199 -8.50 -13.87 14.95
N ARG A 200 -9.23 -14.55 14.08
CA ARG A 200 -8.86 -15.89 13.59
C ARG A 200 -9.22 -16.04 12.12
N PRO A 201 -8.39 -16.72 11.32
CA PRO A 201 -8.77 -17.13 9.97
C PRO A 201 -10.01 -18.02 10.02
N LEU A 202 -10.94 -17.80 9.11
CA LEU A 202 -12.15 -18.60 9.01
C LEU A 202 -12.55 -18.81 7.54
N LYS A 203 -13.40 -19.82 7.30
CA LYS A 203 -14.02 -20.03 6.00
C LYS A 203 -15.32 -19.24 5.94
N TYR A 204 -15.56 -18.62 4.80
CA TYR A 204 -16.82 -17.96 4.52
C TYR A 204 -17.29 -18.25 3.09
N ILE A 205 -18.58 -18.05 2.83
CA ILE A 205 -19.16 -18.01 1.49
C ILE A 205 -19.81 -16.64 1.28
N GLY A 206 -20.01 -16.24 0.04
CA GLY A 206 -20.61 -14.95 -0.28
C GLY A 206 -21.37 -14.93 -1.59
N VAL A 207 -22.20 -13.91 -1.76
CA VAL A 207 -23.04 -13.70 -2.94
C VAL A 207 -22.25 -13.27 -4.18
N TRP A 208 -21.03 -12.72 -3.99
CA TRP A 208 -20.21 -12.15 -5.06
C TRP A 208 -20.05 -13.07 -6.27
N TRP A 209 -19.84 -14.36 -6.04
CA TRP A 209 -19.61 -15.32 -7.14
C TRP A 209 -20.84 -15.49 -8.04
N GLY A 210 -22.04 -15.50 -7.48
CA GLY A 210 -23.29 -15.54 -8.25
C GLY A 210 -23.46 -14.31 -9.14
N MET A 211 -23.09 -13.14 -8.65
CA MET A 211 -23.10 -11.88 -9.39
C MET A 211 -22.03 -11.87 -10.48
N HIS A 212 -20.83 -12.35 -10.17
CA HIS A 212 -19.72 -12.44 -11.13
C HIS A 212 -20.04 -13.39 -12.30
N LEU A 213 -20.72 -14.50 -12.03
CA LEU A 213 -21.19 -15.42 -13.07
C LEU A 213 -22.44 -14.93 -13.82
N GLY A 214 -23.05 -13.82 -13.45
CA GLY A 214 -24.26 -13.28 -14.05
C GLY A 214 -25.54 -14.06 -13.72
N VAL A 215 -25.50 -14.96 -12.73
CA VAL A 215 -26.69 -15.65 -12.20
C VAL A 215 -27.55 -14.67 -11.41
N GLU A 216 -26.90 -13.80 -10.67
CA GLU A 216 -27.47 -12.69 -9.91
C GLU A 216 -26.87 -11.36 -10.42
N THR A 217 -27.42 -10.22 -9.99
CA THR A 217 -26.93 -8.90 -10.38
C THR A 217 -26.60 -8.06 -9.14
N TRP A 218 -25.71 -7.09 -9.34
CA TRP A 218 -25.40 -6.02 -8.38
C TRP A 218 -26.55 -5.00 -8.29
N LYS A 219 -27.26 -4.79 -9.41
CA LYS A 219 -28.31 -3.79 -9.53
C LYS A 219 -29.57 -4.18 -8.78
N MET A 220 -30.29 -3.21 -8.28
CA MET A 220 -31.61 -3.37 -7.64
C MET A 220 -32.69 -3.74 -8.67
N ASP A 221 -32.54 -4.91 -9.29
CA ASP A 221 -33.48 -5.50 -10.26
C ASP A 221 -34.04 -6.85 -9.74
N GLU A 222 -34.80 -7.55 -10.59
CA GLU A 222 -35.45 -8.83 -10.24
C GLU A 222 -34.46 -9.95 -9.89
N ARG A 223 -33.20 -9.84 -10.34
CA ARG A 223 -32.14 -10.80 -10.08
C ARG A 223 -31.13 -10.31 -9.06
N HIS A 224 -31.45 -9.24 -8.30
CA HIS A 224 -30.55 -8.70 -7.28
C HIS A 224 -30.10 -9.78 -6.29
N GLY A 225 -28.77 -9.96 -6.15
CA GLY A 225 -28.19 -11.02 -5.32
C GLY A 225 -28.25 -10.73 -3.82
N ALA A 226 -28.08 -9.48 -3.41
CA ALA A 226 -27.98 -9.09 -2.00
C ALA A 226 -29.36 -8.88 -1.34
N THR A 227 -30.23 -9.88 -1.42
CA THR A 227 -31.57 -9.87 -0.84
C THR A 227 -31.62 -10.68 0.45
N THR A 228 -32.58 -10.35 1.33
CA THR A 228 -32.84 -11.13 2.55
C THR A 228 -33.13 -12.61 2.26
N VAL A 229 -33.80 -12.90 1.15
CA VAL A 229 -34.13 -14.27 0.76
C VAL A 229 -32.85 -15.04 0.41
N ASN A 230 -31.95 -14.44 -0.37
CA ASN A 230 -30.68 -15.07 -0.68
C ASN A 230 -29.76 -15.16 0.53
N ALA A 231 -29.73 -14.11 1.38
CA ALA A 231 -28.94 -14.15 2.61
C ALA A 231 -29.31 -15.37 3.48
N LYS A 232 -30.59 -15.66 3.66
CA LYS A 232 -31.04 -16.84 4.41
C LYS A 232 -30.56 -18.14 3.77
N LYS A 233 -30.62 -18.28 2.42
CA LYS A 233 -30.12 -19.47 1.72
C LYS A 233 -28.62 -19.69 1.93
N TYR A 234 -27.82 -18.62 1.84
CA TYR A 234 -26.37 -18.68 2.08
C TYR A 234 -26.06 -19.04 3.52
N ILE A 235 -26.79 -18.47 4.50
CA ILE A 235 -26.65 -18.78 5.93
C ILE A 235 -27.01 -20.26 6.20
N ASP A 236 -28.11 -20.75 5.66
CA ASP A 236 -28.55 -22.15 5.83
C ASP A 236 -27.51 -23.10 5.21
N PHE A 237 -27.00 -22.79 4.02
CA PHE A 237 -25.95 -23.57 3.38
C PHE A 237 -24.63 -23.54 4.20
N ALA A 238 -24.21 -22.39 4.67
CA ALA A 238 -23.01 -22.24 5.49
C ALA A 238 -23.13 -23.08 6.77
N ALA A 239 -24.27 -23.02 7.47
CA ALA A 239 -24.54 -23.79 8.68
C ALA A 239 -24.53 -25.29 8.42
N ALA A 240 -25.16 -25.75 7.33
CA ALA A 240 -25.19 -27.16 6.95
C ALA A 240 -23.82 -27.75 6.55
N ASN A 241 -22.87 -26.89 6.15
CA ASN A 241 -21.54 -27.29 5.66
C ASN A 241 -20.39 -26.89 6.61
N ASN A 242 -20.66 -26.49 7.83
CA ASN A 242 -19.66 -26.08 8.81
C ASN A 242 -18.79 -24.91 8.29
N ILE A 243 -19.41 -23.95 7.61
CA ILE A 243 -18.78 -22.70 7.17
C ILE A 243 -19.19 -21.61 8.17
N GLU A 244 -18.22 -20.94 8.76
CA GLU A 244 -18.44 -20.10 9.94
C GLU A 244 -19.03 -18.74 9.64
N ALA A 245 -18.90 -18.22 8.41
CA ALA A 245 -19.34 -16.88 8.06
C ALA A 245 -19.95 -16.78 6.66
N VAL A 246 -20.71 -15.71 6.46
CA VAL A 246 -21.31 -15.34 5.17
C VAL A 246 -20.99 -13.87 4.91
N LEU A 247 -20.48 -13.55 3.72
CA LEU A 247 -20.21 -12.20 3.25
C LEU A 247 -21.28 -11.76 2.25
N PHE A 248 -21.91 -10.63 2.50
CA PHE A 248 -22.89 -10.03 1.59
C PHE A 248 -22.41 -8.67 1.12
N GLU A 249 -22.32 -8.52 -0.19
CA GLU A 249 -21.94 -7.29 -0.91
C GLU A 249 -23.11 -6.86 -1.81
N GLY A 250 -23.09 -5.61 -2.27
CA GLY A 250 -24.09 -5.05 -3.20
C GLY A 250 -25.45 -4.73 -2.57
N TRP A 251 -25.59 -4.77 -1.24
CA TRP A 251 -26.82 -4.44 -0.54
C TRP A 251 -27.17 -2.95 -0.61
N ASN A 252 -26.22 -2.11 -0.97
CA ASN A 252 -26.29 -0.66 -1.04
C ASN A 252 -26.23 -0.10 -2.47
N GLU A 253 -26.37 -0.92 -3.48
CA GLU A 253 -26.37 -0.53 -4.90
C GLU A 253 -27.71 0.10 -5.33
#